data_d60e04bd29197aaa680585b990355953
#
_entry.id   d60e04bd29197aaa680585b990355953
#
_cell.length_a   1.000
_cell.length_b   1.000
_cell.length_c   1.000
_cell.angle_alpha   90.00
_cell.angle_beta   90.00
_cell.angle_gamma   90.00
#
_symmetry.space_group_name_H-M   'P 1'
#
loop_
_entity.id
_entity.type
_entity.pdbx_description
1 polymer ?
#
loop_
_entity_poly.entity_id
_entity_poly.type
_entity_poly.pdbx_seq_one_letter_code
_entity_poly.pdbx_strand_id
1 'polypeptide(L)'
;MSIINIVLIILFSVVFGVIAFGYYLAYTLLKPKQRGKSRTPAEYGLPYEDLYFSSHGKQLHAWLVKQTNADEPLPLILLLHGWESNAQGMLPHAKFLFDAGFNLFLFDARGHGDSEPIDYMSLVRFTEDAENALVYLESRSDVDSQKLALFGHSMGGASTIIIGVRHPEIKAVVVSSTYAFFDLMINDMFSARGIPRWPFGPLLKFFWQLKLNVDVQAWSPGHNIGKIKAPLFLAFGDKDDVLSLRHFDILWNSVSAMIRQKILVIGGTHRNLYDFPEYRIAVTGFLSQHFNKPIRKVSYEKVV
;
A
#
# COMPACT_ATOMS: atom_id res chain seq x y z
N MET A 1 19.73 49.53 19.28
CA MET A 1 18.57 48.66 19.28
C MET A 1 18.34 48.20 20.71
N SER A 2 17.14 48.26 21.25
CA SER A 2 16.90 47.85 22.65
C SER A 2 17.07 46.31 22.79
N ILE A 3 17.41 45.84 23.99
CA ILE A 3 17.52 44.41 24.28
C ILE A 3 16.20 43.70 23.94
N ILE A 4 15.06 44.34 24.21
CA ILE A 4 13.72 43.81 23.88
C ILE A 4 13.58 43.56 22.38
N ASN A 5 14.02 44.50 21.53
CA ASN A 5 13.98 44.34 20.06
C ASN A 5 14.84 43.16 19.59
N ILE A 6 16.02 42.98 20.20
CA ILE A 6 16.90 41.83 19.88
C ILE A 6 16.23 40.53 20.24
N VAL A 7 15.64 40.42 21.43
CA VAL A 7 14.94 39.23 21.90
C VAL A 7 13.73 38.90 20.98
N LEU A 8 12.94 39.92 20.60
CA LEU A 8 11.81 39.74 19.69
C LEU A 8 12.24 39.25 18.31
N ILE A 9 13.35 39.79 17.77
CA ILE A 9 13.89 39.36 16.47
C ILE A 9 14.38 37.93 16.55
N ILE A 10 15.08 37.54 17.62
CA ILE A 10 15.53 36.14 17.81
C ILE A 10 14.35 35.21 17.89
N LEU A 11 13.33 35.53 18.72
CA LEU A 11 12.14 34.73 18.86
C LEU A 11 11.40 34.55 17.53
N PHE A 12 11.19 35.64 16.80
CA PHE A 12 10.57 35.62 15.48
C PHE A 12 11.37 34.76 14.49
N SER A 13 12.71 34.91 14.47
CA SER A 13 13.55 34.09 13.60
C SER A 13 13.49 32.59 13.91
N VAL A 14 13.45 32.23 15.20
CA VAL A 14 13.31 30.84 15.64
C VAL A 14 11.95 30.27 15.21
N VAL A 15 10.85 30.99 15.49
CA VAL A 15 9.50 30.56 15.11
C VAL A 15 9.37 30.41 13.60
N PHE A 16 9.87 31.40 12.85
CA PHE A 16 9.89 31.35 11.39
C PHE A 16 10.69 30.14 10.87
N GLY A 17 11.88 29.89 11.43
CA GLY A 17 12.70 28.72 11.08
C GLY A 17 12.01 27.38 11.33
N VAL A 18 11.31 27.26 12.46
CA VAL A 18 10.52 26.05 12.80
C VAL A 18 9.38 25.83 11.80
N ILE A 19 8.63 26.88 11.46
CA ILE A 19 7.52 26.82 10.50
C ILE A 19 8.05 26.47 9.10
N ALA A 20 9.12 27.14 8.65
CA ALA A 20 9.74 26.90 7.35
C ALA A 20 10.28 25.47 7.22
N PHE A 21 10.91 24.96 8.29
CA PHE A 21 11.37 23.57 8.30
C PHE A 21 10.20 22.56 8.31
N GLY A 22 9.14 22.84 9.05
CA GLY A 22 7.91 22.01 9.02
C GLY A 22 7.27 21.99 7.64
N TYR A 23 7.20 23.12 6.95
CA TYR A 23 6.74 23.20 5.56
C TYR A 23 7.65 22.41 4.60
N TYR A 24 8.96 22.58 4.73
CA TYR A 24 9.95 21.83 3.93
C TYR A 24 9.79 20.32 4.10
N LEU A 25 9.66 19.84 5.34
CA LEU A 25 9.41 18.43 5.63
C LEU A 25 8.10 17.96 4.98
N ALA A 26 7.02 18.73 5.13
CA ALA A 26 5.72 18.38 4.57
C ALA A 26 5.78 18.25 3.03
N TYR A 27 6.47 19.16 2.38
CA TYR A 27 6.62 19.15 0.93
C TYR A 27 7.49 17.96 0.45
N THR A 28 8.65 17.75 1.09
CA THR A 28 9.59 16.71 0.67
C THR A 28 9.06 15.30 0.91
N LEU A 29 8.31 15.08 1.98
CA LEU A 29 7.72 13.78 2.32
C LEU A 29 6.53 13.41 1.43
N LEU A 30 5.89 14.37 0.75
CA LEU A 30 4.85 14.08 -0.25
C LEU A 30 5.42 13.86 -1.65
N LYS A 31 6.67 14.24 -1.91
CA LYS A 31 7.27 14.09 -3.24
C LYS A 31 7.68 12.63 -3.46
N PRO A 32 7.07 11.92 -4.42
CA PRO A 32 7.47 10.55 -4.71
C PRO A 32 8.88 10.53 -5.29
N LYS A 33 9.67 9.53 -4.92
CA LYS A 33 10.95 9.25 -5.59
C LYS A 33 10.69 8.20 -6.66
N GLN A 34 10.66 8.65 -7.91
CA GLN A 34 10.52 7.75 -9.03
C GLN A 34 11.76 6.85 -9.12
N ARG A 35 11.58 5.58 -8.78
CA ARG A 35 12.62 4.55 -8.88
C ARG A 35 12.33 3.72 -10.12
N GLY A 36 13.30 3.67 -11.04
CA GLY A 36 13.22 2.78 -12.20
C GLY A 36 13.11 1.31 -11.78
N LYS A 37 12.62 0.49 -12.70
CA LYS A 37 12.58 -0.96 -12.56
C LYS A 37 13.82 -1.59 -13.16
N SER A 38 14.36 -2.60 -12.49
CA SER A 38 15.46 -3.43 -12.96
C SER A 38 15.03 -4.87 -13.21
N ARG A 39 13.78 -5.22 -12.84
CA ARG A 39 13.21 -6.56 -12.98
C ARG A 39 11.82 -6.49 -13.57
N THR A 40 11.48 -7.52 -14.32
CA THR A 40 10.16 -7.71 -14.93
C THR A 40 9.54 -9.02 -14.45
N PRO A 41 8.27 -9.30 -14.70
CA PRO A 41 7.66 -10.58 -14.38
C PRO A 41 8.35 -11.78 -15.04
N ALA A 42 9.00 -11.60 -16.21
CA ALA A 42 9.72 -12.67 -16.90
C ALA A 42 10.84 -13.30 -16.06
N GLU A 43 11.55 -12.50 -15.26
CA GLU A 43 12.62 -12.97 -14.38
C GLU A 43 12.11 -13.86 -13.24
N TYR A 44 10.80 -13.82 -12.98
CA TYR A 44 10.11 -14.69 -12.04
C TYR A 44 9.39 -15.85 -12.75
N GLY A 45 9.60 -16.02 -14.06
CA GLY A 45 8.92 -17.04 -14.87
C GLY A 45 7.41 -16.79 -15.02
N LEU A 46 7.00 -15.53 -14.94
CA LEU A 46 5.60 -15.13 -15.04
C LEU A 46 5.30 -14.62 -16.46
N PRO A 47 4.35 -15.22 -17.19
CA PRO A 47 3.87 -14.67 -18.45
C PRO A 47 3.11 -13.37 -18.17
N TYR A 48 3.36 -12.31 -18.94
CA TYR A 48 2.72 -11.03 -18.70
C TYR A 48 2.46 -10.24 -19.98
N GLU A 49 1.46 -9.40 -19.90
CA GLU A 49 1.18 -8.31 -20.83
C GLU A 49 1.69 -7.01 -20.19
N ASP A 50 2.53 -6.28 -20.93
CA ASP A 50 2.99 -4.95 -20.54
C ASP A 50 2.02 -3.92 -21.11
N LEU A 51 1.46 -3.06 -20.27
CA LEU A 51 0.38 -2.17 -20.68
C LEU A 51 0.36 -0.85 -19.92
N TYR A 52 -0.43 0.08 -20.43
CA TYR A 52 -0.70 1.35 -19.79
C TYR A 52 -2.20 1.59 -19.69
N PHE A 53 -2.62 2.25 -18.60
CA PHE A 53 -4.00 2.71 -18.44
C PHE A 53 -4.03 4.16 -17.92
N SER A 54 -5.15 4.84 -18.12
CA SER A 54 -5.28 6.25 -17.72
C SER A 54 -5.80 6.40 -16.29
N SER A 55 -5.19 7.30 -15.52
CA SER A 55 -5.69 7.76 -14.23
C SER A 55 -5.51 9.27 -14.10
N HIS A 56 -6.61 10.02 -13.97
CA HIS A 56 -6.58 11.48 -13.80
C HIS A 56 -5.67 12.21 -14.82
N GLY A 57 -5.76 11.82 -16.10
CA GLY A 57 -4.97 12.41 -17.18
C GLY A 57 -3.50 12.00 -17.22
N LYS A 58 -3.10 11.00 -16.47
CA LYS A 58 -1.77 10.40 -16.46
C LYS A 58 -1.80 8.97 -16.96
N GLN A 59 -0.76 8.54 -17.68
CA GLN A 59 -0.57 7.16 -18.10
C GLN A 59 0.16 6.40 -17.00
N LEU A 60 -0.47 5.33 -16.52
CA LEU A 60 0.09 4.45 -15.50
C LEU A 60 0.52 3.14 -16.15
N HIS A 61 1.75 2.75 -15.89
CA HIS A 61 2.30 1.49 -16.33
C HIS A 61 1.78 0.32 -15.47
N ALA A 62 1.47 -0.81 -16.11
CA ALA A 62 1.01 -2.01 -15.41
C ALA A 62 1.46 -3.30 -16.11
N TRP A 63 1.43 -4.38 -15.34
CA TRP A 63 1.58 -5.76 -15.80
C TRP A 63 0.31 -6.56 -15.50
N LEU A 64 -0.26 -7.16 -16.53
CA LEU A 64 -1.29 -8.18 -16.38
C LEU A 64 -0.65 -9.56 -16.57
N VAL A 65 -0.65 -10.34 -15.49
CA VAL A 65 -0.07 -11.69 -15.45
C VAL A 65 -1.22 -12.69 -15.44
N LYS A 66 -1.34 -13.51 -16.49
CA LYS A 66 -2.43 -14.49 -16.61
C LYS A 66 -1.91 -15.92 -16.66
N GLN A 67 -2.69 -16.82 -16.06
CA GLN A 67 -2.50 -18.25 -16.22
C GLN A 67 -2.67 -18.63 -17.71
N THR A 68 -1.78 -19.45 -18.20
CA THR A 68 -1.93 -20.07 -19.52
C THR A 68 -2.85 -21.29 -19.42
N ASN A 69 -3.62 -21.56 -20.47
CA ASN A 69 -4.52 -22.73 -20.57
C ASN A 69 -5.71 -22.76 -19.59
N ALA A 70 -6.33 -21.61 -19.33
CA ALA A 70 -7.61 -21.53 -18.63
C ALA A 70 -8.73 -21.32 -19.65
N ASP A 71 -9.74 -22.19 -19.63
CA ASP A 71 -10.91 -22.08 -20.53
C ASP A 71 -11.83 -20.92 -20.15
N GLU A 72 -11.78 -20.46 -18.90
CA GLU A 72 -12.55 -19.33 -18.38
C GLU A 72 -11.67 -18.33 -17.61
N PRO A 73 -12.12 -17.06 -17.50
CA PRO A 73 -11.41 -16.08 -16.68
C PRO A 73 -11.28 -16.51 -15.22
N LEU A 74 -10.04 -16.65 -14.76
CA LEU A 74 -9.71 -17.02 -13.40
C LEU A 74 -9.81 -15.80 -12.45
N PRO A 75 -9.93 -16.02 -11.13
CA PRO A 75 -9.84 -14.95 -10.16
C PRO A 75 -8.58 -14.12 -10.32
N LEU A 76 -8.74 -12.80 -10.25
CA LEU A 76 -7.66 -11.83 -10.41
C LEU A 76 -7.42 -11.08 -9.10
N ILE A 77 -6.15 -10.90 -8.77
CA ILE A 77 -5.72 -10.14 -7.60
C ILE A 77 -5.05 -8.85 -8.09
N LEU A 78 -5.59 -7.71 -7.68
CA LEU A 78 -4.97 -6.41 -7.86
C LEU A 78 -3.94 -6.19 -6.74
N LEU A 79 -2.65 -6.06 -7.11
CA LEU A 79 -1.54 -5.88 -6.20
C LEU A 79 -1.10 -4.42 -6.14
N LEU A 80 -1.11 -3.84 -4.93
CA LEU A 80 -0.77 -2.46 -4.65
C LEU A 80 0.56 -2.36 -3.89
N HIS A 81 1.54 -1.67 -4.47
CA HIS A 81 2.86 -1.50 -3.89
C HIS A 81 2.91 -0.46 -2.76
N GLY A 82 4.00 -0.42 -2.00
CA GLY A 82 4.24 0.55 -0.92
C GLY A 82 4.80 1.90 -1.42
N TRP A 83 4.92 2.86 -0.50
CA TRP A 83 5.54 4.16 -0.74
C TRP A 83 6.97 4.03 -1.27
N GLU A 84 7.36 4.86 -2.24
CA GLU A 84 8.66 4.83 -2.91
C GLU A 84 9.05 3.44 -3.48
N SER A 85 8.08 2.55 -3.69
CA SER A 85 8.23 1.28 -4.39
C SER A 85 7.61 1.38 -5.79
N ASN A 86 7.36 0.26 -6.44
CA ASN A 86 6.69 0.15 -7.74
C ASN A 86 6.19 -1.29 -7.93
N ALA A 87 5.60 -1.60 -9.08
CA ALA A 87 5.09 -2.94 -9.41
C ALA A 87 6.15 -4.05 -9.25
N GLN A 88 7.43 -3.75 -9.55
CA GLN A 88 8.54 -4.70 -9.35
C GLN A 88 8.66 -5.15 -7.88
N GLY A 89 8.39 -4.26 -6.91
CA GLY A 89 8.44 -4.60 -5.48
C GLY A 89 7.39 -5.63 -5.07
N MET A 90 6.36 -5.85 -5.90
CA MET A 90 5.31 -6.84 -5.68
C MET A 90 5.57 -8.17 -6.39
N LEU A 91 6.63 -8.30 -7.20
CA LEU A 91 6.93 -9.54 -7.94
C LEU A 91 7.15 -10.77 -7.04
N PRO A 92 7.81 -10.68 -5.88
CA PRO A 92 7.89 -11.82 -4.97
C PRO A 92 6.51 -12.31 -4.48
N HIS A 93 5.56 -11.38 -4.25
CA HIS A 93 4.18 -11.73 -3.93
C HIS A 93 3.44 -12.29 -5.15
N ALA A 94 3.67 -11.69 -6.31
CA ALA A 94 3.09 -12.15 -7.56
C ALA A 94 3.47 -13.60 -7.86
N LYS A 95 4.72 -13.99 -7.62
CA LYS A 95 5.21 -15.33 -7.88
C LYS A 95 4.41 -16.41 -7.13
N PHE A 96 4.29 -16.32 -5.82
CA PHE A 96 3.58 -17.37 -5.08
C PHE A 96 2.05 -17.33 -5.31
N LEU A 97 1.47 -16.16 -5.61
CA LEU A 97 0.06 -16.05 -5.96
C LEU A 97 -0.23 -16.63 -7.34
N PHE A 98 0.66 -16.41 -8.30
CA PHE A 98 0.56 -17.03 -9.62
C PHE A 98 0.68 -18.56 -9.54
N ASP A 99 1.64 -19.07 -8.76
CA ASP A 99 1.81 -20.51 -8.53
C ASP A 99 0.57 -21.14 -7.87
N ALA A 100 -0.13 -20.38 -7.03
CA ALA A 100 -1.43 -20.78 -6.48
C ALA A 100 -2.56 -20.73 -7.53
N GLY A 101 -2.28 -20.22 -8.74
CA GLY A 101 -3.19 -20.25 -9.88
C GLY A 101 -4.05 -19.01 -10.04
N PHE A 102 -3.72 -17.87 -9.43
CA PHE A 102 -4.42 -16.61 -9.63
C PHE A 102 -3.88 -15.85 -10.84
N ASN A 103 -4.75 -15.07 -11.48
CA ASN A 103 -4.34 -13.98 -12.35
C ASN A 103 -4.00 -12.76 -11.50
N LEU A 104 -3.09 -11.92 -11.99
CA LEU A 104 -2.57 -10.79 -11.21
C LEU A 104 -2.52 -9.53 -12.06
N PHE A 105 -2.82 -8.41 -11.42
CA PHE A 105 -2.61 -7.09 -12.00
C PHE A 105 -1.73 -6.27 -11.05
N LEU A 106 -0.58 -5.85 -11.54
CA LEU A 106 0.38 -5.04 -10.82
C LEU A 106 0.53 -3.72 -11.57
N PHE A 107 0.51 -2.59 -10.89
CA PHE A 107 0.72 -1.30 -11.54
C PHE A 107 1.63 -0.39 -10.73
N ASP A 108 2.23 0.57 -11.40
CA ASP A 108 2.95 1.67 -10.78
C ASP A 108 1.97 2.83 -10.55
N ALA A 109 1.80 3.28 -9.32
CA ALA A 109 1.02 4.48 -9.04
C ALA A 109 1.68 5.72 -9.69
N ARG A 110 0.92 6.80 -9.92
CA ARG A 110 1.45 8.07 -10.44
C ARG A 110 2.74 8.46 -9.73
N GLY A 111 3.76 8.87 -10.48
CA GLY A 111 5.08 9.27 -9.94
C GLY A 111 5.94 8.14 -9.42
N HIS A 112 5.57 6.88 -9.66
CA HIS A 112 6.35 5.69 -9.32
C HIS A 112 6.66 4.87 -10.57
N GLY A 113 7.74 4.09 -10.50
CA GLY A 113 8.15 3.17 -11.59
C GLY A 113 8.20 3.84 -12.95
N ASP A 114 7.49 3.27 -13.94
CA ASP A 114 7.40 3.77 -15.31
C ASP A 114 6.12 4.57 -15.58
N SER A 115 5.31 4.83 -14.54
CA SER A 115 4.15 5.73 -14.63
C SER A 115 4.56 7.19 -14.73
N GLU A 116 3.71 8.02 -15.35
CA GLU A 116 3.98 9.44 -15.52
C GLU A 116 4.20 10.16 -14.18
N PRO A 117 5.16 11.11 -14.15
CA PRO A 117 5.51 11.85 -12.95
C PRO A 117 4.40 12.77 -12.48
N ILE A 118 4.39 13.04 -11.16
CA ILE A 118 3.55 14.02 -10.49
C ILE A 118 4.35 14.83 -9.48
N ASP A 119 3.80 15.98 -9.08
CA ASP A 119 4.43 16.90 -8.11
C ASP A 119 4.39 16.39 -6.67
N TYR A 120 3.31 15.67 -6.29
CA TYR A 120 3.17 15.04 -4.99
C TYR A 120 2.25 13.81 -5.06
N MET A 121 2.48 12.86 -4.16
CA MET A 121 1.66 11.69 -3.96
C MET A 121 1.03 11.72 -2.55
N SER A 122 -0.09 11.03 -2.38
CA SER A 122 -0.78 10.86 -1.10
C SER A 122 -1.58 9.56 -1.11
N LEU A 123 -2.07 9.13 0.07
CA LEU A 123 -2.99 7.99 0.15
C LEU A 123 -4.23 8.19 -0.73
N VAL A 124 -4.75 9.42 -0.80
CA VAL A 124 -5.91 9.75 -1.65
C VAL A 124 -5.60 9.44 -3.11
N ARG A 125 -4.52 10.00 -3.65
CA ARG A 125 -4.10 9.80 -5.04
C ARG A 125 -3.74 8.35 -5.35
N PHE A 126 -3.13 7.67 -4.37
CA PHE A 126 -2.81 6.25 -4.51
C PHE A 126 -4.07 5.39 -4.60
N THR A 127 -5.10 5.75 -3.82
CA THR A 127 -6.41 5.10 -3.86
C THR A 127 -7.13 5.37 -5.18
N GLU A 128 -7.11 6.62 -5.67
CA GLU A 128 -7.67 6.99 -6.98
C GLU A 128 -7.04 6.18 -8.13
N ASP A 129 -5.72 6.00 -8.12
CA ASP A 129 -5.02 5.21 -9.13
C ASP A 129 -5.48 3.75 -9.12
N ALA A 130 -5.65 3.19 -7.93
CA ALA A 130 -6.11 1.81 -7.78
C ALA A 130 -7.60 1.65 -8.15
N GLU A 131 -8.45 2.65 -7.87
CA GLU A 131 -9.84 2.68 -8.35
C GLU A 131 -9.91 2.75 -9.87
N ASN A 132 -9.05 3.57 -10.52
CA ASN A 132 -8.96 3.59 -11.98
C ASN A 132 -8.40 2.28 -12.56
N ALA A 133 -7.52 1.57 -11.84
CA ALA A 133 -7.10 0.22 -12.22
C ALA A 133 -8.28 -0.77 -12.19
N LEU A 134 -9.19 -0.69 -11.20
CA LEU A 134 -10.41 -1.50 -11.18
C LEU A 134 -11.31 -1.18 -12.37
N VAL A 135 -11.57 0.10 -12.66
CA VAL A 135 -12.35 0.53 -13.83
C VAL A 135 -11.73 0.01 -15.14
N TYR A 136 -10.41 0.08 -15.26
CA TYR A 136 -9.70 -0.48 -16.41
C TYR A 136 -9.91 -1.99 -16.53
N LEU A 137 -9.78 -2.73 -15.42
CA LEU A 137 -9.99 -4.18 -15.40
C LEU A 137 -11.43 -4.58 -15.73
N GLU A 138 -12.41 -3.80 -15.29
CA GLU A 138 -13.83 -4.01 -15.63
C GLU A 138 -14.12 -3.81 -17.14
N SER A 139 -13.35 -2.98 -17.81
CA SER A 139 -13.49 -2.75 -19.27
C SER A 139 -12.91 -3.89 -20.12
N ARG A 140 -12.15 -4.80 -19.54
CA ARG A 140 -11.50 -5.90 -20.25
C ARG A 140 -12.40 -7.13 -20.34
N SER A 141 -12.58 -7.65 -21.54
CA SER A 141 -13.38 -8.86 -21.80
C SER A 141 -12.71 -10.17 -21.31
N ASP A 142 -11.40 -10.14 -21.07
CA ASP A 142 -10.60 -11.29 -20.61
C ASP A 142 -10.40 -11.33 -19.08
N VAL A 143 -11.09 -10.45 -18.35
CA VAL A 143 -11.12 -10.36 -16.89
C VAL A 143 -12.55 -10.53 -16.38
N ASP A 144 -12.75 -11.38 -15.38
CA ASP A 144 -14.03 -11.48 -14.68
C ASP A 144 -14.05 -10.51 -13.49
N SER A 145 -14.70 -9.37 -13.67
CA SER A 145 -14.81 -8.33 -12.62
C SER A 145 -15.55 -8.80 -11.37
N GLN A 146 -16.31 -9.91 -11.45
CA GLN A 146 -16.97 -10.52 -10.31
C GLN A 146 -16.02 -11.41 -9.47
N LYS A 147 -14.79 -11.65 -9.95
CA LYS A 147 -13.79 -12.49 -9.31
C LYS A 147 -12.52 -11.69 -8.95
N LEU A 148 -12.68 -10.49 -8.38
CA LEU A 148 -11.57 -9.61 -7.99
C LEU A 148 -11.26 -9.71 -6.48
N ALA A 149 -9.96 -9.73 -6.15
CA ALA A 149 -9.45 -9.51 -4.81
C ALA A 149 -8.41 -8.39 -4.80
N LEU A 150 -8.18 -7.83 -3.62
CA LEU A 150 -7.16 -6.81 -3.39
C LEU A 150 -6.04 -7.36 -2.52
N PHE A 151 -4.82 -7.01 -2.86
CA PHE A 151 -3.65 -7.27 -2.05
C PHE A 151 -2.79 -6.01 -1.98
N GLY A 152 -2.61 -5.44 -0.79
CA GLY A 152 -1.80 -4.24 -0.64
C GLY A 152 -0.72 -4.38 0.41
N HIS A 153 0.46 -3.82 0.11
CA HIS A 153 1.58 -3.74 1.03
C HIS A 153 1.86 -2.29 1.44
N SER A 154 2.06 -2.03 2.74
CA SER A 154 2.42 -0.72 3.28
C SER A 154 1.40 0.37 2.86
N MET A 155 1.80 1.41 2.13
CA MET A 155 0.90 2.42 1.55
C MET A 155 -0.19 1.78 0.68
N GLY A 156 0.17 0.78 -0.14
CA GLY A 156 -0.79 -0.02 -0.90
C GLY A 156 -1.80 -0.74 -0.01
N GLY A 157 -1.37 -1.23 1.17
CA GLY A 157 -2.24 -1.81 2.17
C GLY A 157 -3.24 -0.81 2.75
N ALA A 158 -2.80 0.42 3.01
CA ALA A 158 -3.68 1.51 3.43
C ALA A 158 -4.74 1.85 2.36
N SER A 159 -4.32 1.93 1.10
CA SER A 159 -5.22 2.13 -0.05
C SER A 159 -6.21 0.97 -0.20
N THR A 160 -5.73 -0.27 -0.09
CA THR A 160 -6.56 -1.48 -0.15
C THR A 160 -7.69 -1.46 0.89
N ILE A 161 -7.45 -0.95 2.09
CA ILE A 161 -8.49 -0.78 3.11
C ILE A 161 -9.56 0.22 2.65
N ILE A 162 -9.16 1.36 2.11
CA ILE A 162 -10.13 2.38 1.64
C ILE A 162 -10.95 1.84 0.46
N ILE A 163 -10.31 1.18 -0.49
CA ILE A 163 -10.99 0.56 -1.65
C ILE A 163 -11.96 -0.53 -1.18
N GLY A 164 -11.53 -1.40 -0.27
CA GLY A 164 -12.38 -2.47 0.26
C GLY A 164 -13.64 -1.97 0.99
N VAL A 165 -13.62 -0.72 1.50
CA VAL A 165 -14.82 -0.05 2.04
C VAL A 165 -15.74 0.45 0.93
N ARG A 166 -15.17 0.98 -0.15
CA ARG A 166 -15.93 1.62 -1.25
C ARG A 166 -16.45 0.61 -2.27
N HIS A 167 -15.80 -0.55 -2.38
CA HIS A 167 -16.07 -1.61 -3.34
C HIS A 167 -16.49 -2.92 -2.62
N PRO A 168 -17.74 -3.00 -2.11
CA PRO A 168 -18.21 -4.18 -1.38
C PRO A 168 -18.35 -5.45 -2.23
N GLU A 169 -18.28 -5.34 -3.56
CA GLU A 169 -18.25 -6.43 -4.52
C GLU A 169 -16.93 -7.23 -4.53
N ILE A 170 -15.85 -6.64 -4.01
CA ILE A 170 -14.54 -7.30 -3.87
C ILE A 170 -14.67 -8.56 -3.01
N LYS A 171 -14.15 -9.68 -3.51
CA LYS A 171 -14.32 -11.01 -2.90
C LYS A 171 -13.42 -11.26 -1.69
N ALA A 172 -12.24 -10.64 -1.65
CA ALA A 172 -11.30 -10.77 -0.54
C ALA A 172 -10.31 -9.60 -0.50
N VAL A 173 -9.87 -9.23 0.69
CA VAL A 173 -8.95 -8.13 0.95
C VAL A 173 -7.77 -8.66 1.76
N VAL A 174 -6.55 -8.53 1.23
CA VAL A 174 -5.30 -8.87 1.92
C VAL A 174 -4.52 -7.59 2.19
N VAL A 175 -4.19 -7.36 3.44
CA VAL A 175 -3.45 -6.18 3.92
C VAL A 175 -2.16 -6.64 4.59
N SER A 176 -1.02 -6.21 4.08
CA SER A 176 0.30 -6.58 4.57
C SER A 176 1.08 -5.35 5.04
N SER A 177 1.58 -5.37 6.27
CA SER A 177 2.49 -4.38 6.87
C SER A 177 2.05 -2.92 6.64
N THR A 178 0.81 -2.57 7.01
CA THR A 178 0.31 -1.19 6.85
C THR A 178 0.13 -0.47 8.18
N TYR A 179 0.11 0.86 8.11
CA TYR A 179 -0.10 1.68 9.30
C TYR A 179 -1.59 1.77 9.68
N ALA A 180 -1.87 1.99 10.97
CA ALA A 180 -3.24 2.16 11.46
C ALA A 180 -3.68 3.64 11.40
N PHE A 181 -2.88 4.53 11.99
CA PHE A 181 -3.19 5.95 12.07
C PHE A 181 -2.04 6.81 11.58
N PHE A 182 -2.41 7.91 10.92
CA PHE A 182 -1.46 8.89 10.43
C PHE A 182 -0.52 9.40 11.54
N ASP A 183 -1.08 9.82 12.67
CA ASP A 183 -0.29 10.37 13.77
C ASP A 183 0.70 9.36 14.36
N LEU A 184 0.34 8.07 14.40
CA LEU A 184 1.21 7.00 14.87
C LEU A 184 2.32 6.71 13.84
N MET A 185 1.98 6.66 12.55
CA MET A 185 2.95 6.49 11.45
C MET A 185 4.00 7.62 11.47
N ILE A 186 3.58 8.87 11.63
CA ILE A 186 4.49 10.02 11.74
C ILE A 186 5.38 9.89 12.97
N ASN A 187 4.83 9.43 14.09
CA ASN A 187 5.62 9.20 15.30
C ASN A 187 6.72 8.15 15.07
N ASP A 188 6.39 7.02 14.45
CA ASP A 188 7.38 5.97 14.14
C ASP A 188 8.43 6.49 13.17
N MET A 189 8.01 7.18 12.10
CA MET A 189 8.91 7.77 11.10
C MET A 189 9.86 8.82 11.69
N PHE A 190 9.38 9.67 12.59
CA PHE A 190 10.20 10.71 13.24
C PHE A 190 11.16 10.10 14.26
N SER A 191 10.68 9.13 15.05
CA SER A 191 11.52 8.41 16.01
C SER A 191 12.69 7.72 15.32
N ALA A 192 12.46 7.06 14.20
CA ALA A 192 13.52 6.41 13.40
C ALA A 192 14.57 7.39 12.84
N ARG A 193 14.23 8.68 12.73
CA ARG A 193 15.12 9.75 12.19
C ARG A 193 15.65 10.70 13.26
N GLY A 194 15.33 10.48 14.55
CA GLY A 194 15.68 11.40 15.62
C GLY A 194 15.02 12.77 15.51
N ILE A 195 13.89 12.89 14.79
CA ILE A 195 13.13 14.14 14.64
C ILE A 195 12.16 14.27 15.81
N PRO A 196 12.15 15.38 16.57
CA PRO A 196 11.18 15.61 17.62
C PRO A 196 9.74 15.61 17.07
N ARG A 197 8.84 14.87 17.71
CA ARG A 197 7.44 14.88 17.31
C ARG A 197 6.82 16.26 17.41
N TRP A 198 7.10 16.97 18.50
CA TRP A 198 6.65 18.35 18.69
C TRP A 198 7.79 19.34 18.43
N PRO A 199 7.57 20.39 17.64
CA PRO A 199 6.33 20.84 17.01
C PRO A 199 6.07 20.25 15.61
N PHE A 200 6.98 19.41 15.07
CA PHE A 200 6.98 19.05 13.65
C PHE A 200 5.83 18.11 13.23
N GLY A 201 5.36 17.22 14.10
CA GLY A 201 4.20 16.36 13.80
C GLY A 201 2.92 17.15 13.52
N PRO A 202 2.48 18.05 14.42
CA PRO A 202 1.35 18.96 14.18
C PRO A 202 1.52 19.85 12.94
N LEU A 203 2.73 20.39 12.71
CA LEU A 203 3.00 21.21 11.51
C LEU A 203 2.89 20.39 10.23
N LEU A 204 3.46 19.19 10.21
CA LEU A 204 3.35 18.28 9.07
C LEU A 204 1.89 17.96 8.75
N LYS A 205 1.11 17.59 9.75
CA LYS A 205 -0.33 17.32 9.61
C LYS A 205 -1.06 18.53 9.05
N PHE A 206 -0.83 19.71 9.62
CA PHE A 206 -1.43 20.97 9.16
C PHE A 206 -1.12 21.25 7.69
N PHE A 207 0.16 21.21 7.29
CA PHE A 207 0.55 21.49 5.90
C PHE A 207 0.04 20.42 4.93
N TRP A 208 -0.03 19.15 5.34
CA TRP A 208 -0.59 18.09 4.49
C TRP A 208 -2.10 18.26 4.33
N GLN A 209 -2.85 18.55 5.39
CA GLN A 209 -4.27 18.82 5.29
C GLN A 209 -4.56 20.02 4.37
N LEU A 210 -3.75 21.09 4.50
CA LEU A 210 -3.85 22.26 3.63
C LEU A 210 -3.53 21.92 2.16
N LYS A 211 -2.45 21.18 1.90
CA LYS A 211 -2.02 20.81 0.53
C LYS A 211 -2.96 19.82 -0.13
N LEU A 212 -3.44 18.86 0.60
CA LEU A 212 -4.29 17.77 0.08
C LEU A 212 -5.77 18.12 0.10
N ASN A 213 -6.16 19.16 0.82
CA ASN A 213 -7.56 19.57 1.06
C ASN A 213 -8.43 18.42 1.61
N VAL A 214 -7.86 17.61 2.51
CA VAL A 214 -8.53 16.50 3.18
C VAL A 214 -8.15 16.42 4.64
N ASP A 215 -9.01 15.84 5.47
CA ASP A 215 -8.62 15.40 6.80
C ASP A 215 -7.83 14.09 6.70
N VAL A 216 -6.50 14.19 6.78
CA VAL A 216 -5.60 13.03 6.69
C VAL A 216 -5.88 11.97 7.77
N GLN A 217 -6.46 12.39 8.90
CA GLN A 217 -6.79 11.46 9.97
C GLN A 217 -8.03 10.62 9.61
N ALA A 218 -9.04 11.23 8.98
CA ALA A 218 -10.22 10.51 8.52
C ALA A 218 -9.89 9.44 7.45
N TRP A 219 -8.83 9.66 6.68
CA TRP A 219 -8.31 8.67 5.71
C TRP A 219 -7.47 7.57 6.36
N SER A 220 -7.18 7.64 7.65
CA SER A 220 -6.38 6.62 8.32
C SER A 220 -7.04 5.25 8.26
N PRO A 221 -6.28 4.18 7.93
CA PRO A 221 -6.78 2.81 7.87
C PRO A 221 -7.56 2.35 9.10
N GLY A 222 -7.10 2.71 10.30
CA GLY A 222 -7.75 2.33 11.56
C GLY A 222 -9.18 2.86 11.73
N HIS A 223 -9.54 3.98 11.09
CA HIS A 223 -10.91 4.50 11.08
C HIS A 223 -11.81 3.84 10.02
N ASN A 224 -11.21 3.09 9.11
CA ASN A 224 -11.89 2.57 7.92
C ASN A 224 -11.96 1.04 7.90
N ILE A 225 -10.96 0.32 8.40
CA ILE A 225 -10.87 -1.13 8.31
C ILE A 225 -12.09 -1.86 8.87
N GLY A 226 -12.72 -1.34 9.92
CA GLY A 226 -13.94 -1.89 10.50
C GLY A 226 -15.18 -1.77 9.61
N LYS A 227 -15.13 -0.97 8.54
CA LYS A 227 -16.24 -0.78 7.59
C LYS A 227 -16.18 -1.77 6.42
N ILE A 228 -15.07 -2.49 6.25
CA ILE A 228 -14.91 -3.51 5.20
C ILE A 228 -15.88 -4.65 5.47
N LYS A 229 -16.66 -5.01 4.45
CA LYS A 229 -17.61 -6.13 4.48
C LYS A 229 -17.02 -7.42 3.91
N ALA A 230 -16.09 -7.28 2.98
CA ALA A 230 -15.41 -8.43 2.37
C ALA A 230 -14.58 -9.20 3.41
N PRO A 231 -14.35 -10.50 3.21
CA PRO A 231 -13.35 -11.26 3.95
C PRO A 231 -12.00 -10.55 3.96
N LEU A 232 -11.37 -10.46 5.15
CA LEU A 232 -10.15 -9.70 5.36
C LEU A 232 -9.04 -10.53 5.98
N PHE A 233 -7.86 -10.44 5.38
CA PHE A 233 -6.61 -11.02 5.90
C PHE A 233 -5.62 -9.91 6.26
N LEU A 234 -5.11 -9.93 7.50
CA LEU A 234 -4.12 -8.98 7.98
C LEU A 234 -2.80 -9.68 8.29
N ALA A 235 -1.71 -9.24 7.67
CA ALA A 235 -0.37 -9.77 7.90
C ALA A 235 0.60 -8.70 8.40
N PHE A 236 1.51 -9.09 9.29
CA PHE A 236 2.54 -8.21 9.82
C PHE A 236 3.77 -9.02 10.23
N GLY A 237 4.96 -8.39 10.22
CA GLY A 237 6.19 -8.97 10.76
C GLY A 237 6.46 -8.49 12.18
N ASP A 238 6.88 -9.37 13.08
CA ASP A 238 7.21 -8.98 14.46
C ASP A 238 8.52 -8.16 14.55
N LYS A 239 9.32 -8.18 13.49
CA LYS A 239 10.54 -7.38 13.32
C LYS A 239 10.40 -6.28 12.27
N ASP A 240 9.17 -5.79 12.07
CA ASP A 240 8.94 -4.66 11.16
C ASP A 240 9.76 -3.45 11.63
N ASP A 241 10.68 -3.01 10.76
CA ASP A 241 11.67 -1.97 11.02
C ASP A 241 11.20 -0.56 10.60
N VAL A 242 9.97 -0.48 10.06
CA VAL A 242 9.34 0.77 9.58
C VAL A 242 8.16 1.17 10.45
N LEU A 243 7.32 0.21 10.82
CA LEU A 243 6.08 0.41 11.55
C LEU A 243 6.10 -0.42 12.84
N SER A 244 5.78 0.22 13.96
CA SER A 244 5.68 -0.49 15.24
C SER A 244 4.52 -1.51 15.23
N LEU A 245 4.66 -2.60 15.98
CA LEU A 245 3.66 -3.66 16.11
C LEU A 245 2.29 -3.13 16.60
N ARG A 246 2.27 -1.97 17.26
CA ARG A 246 1.02 -1.30 17.66
C ARG A 246 0.06 -1.06 16.50
N HIS A 247 0.57 -0.86 15.28
CA HIS A 247 -0.28 -0.72 14.09
C HIS A 247 -1.08 -1.99 13.82
N PHE A 248 -0.43 -3.15 13.91
CA PHE A 248 -1.09 -4.44 13.73
C PHE A 248 -2.19 -4.69 14.77
N ASP A 249 -1.90 -4.43 16.05
CA ASP A 249 -2.85 -4.62 17.14
C ASP A 249 -4.08 -3.69 16.99
N ILE A 250 -3.85 -2.42 16.66
CA ILE A 250 -4.91 -1.45 16.45
C ILE A 250 -5.79 -1.88 15.27
N LEU A 251 -5.18 -2.20 14.13
CA LEU A 251 -5.93 -2.62 12.93
C LEU A 251 -6.75 -3.87 13.23
N TRP A 252 -6.15 -4.89 13.84
CA TRP A 252 -6.85 -6.13 14.17
C TRP A 252 -8.04 -5.92 15.11
N ASN A 253 -7.86 -5.10 16.13
CA ASN A 253 -8.92 -4.79 17.09
C ASN A 253 -10.04 -3.91 16.49
N SER A 254 -9.76 -3.21 15.39
CA SER A 254 -10.73 -2.39 14.68
C SER A 254 -11.49 -3.15 13.58
N VAL A 255 -11.09 -4.40 13.24
CA VAL A 255 -11.78 -5.20 12.22
C VAL A 255 -13.11 -5.71 12.76
N SER A 256 -14.20 -5.41 12.04
CA SER A 256 -15.55 -5.92 12.33
C SER A 256 -16.06 -6.93 11.28
N ALA A 257 -15.27 -7.24 10.25
CA ALA A 257 -15.65 -8.23 9.25
C ALA A 257 -15.94 -9.58 9.90
N MET A 258 -17.03 -10.24 9.47
CA MET A 258 -17.42 -11.58 9.99
C MET A 258 -16.35 -12.63 9.71
N ILE A 259 -15.73 -12.55 8.53
CA ILE A 259 -14.63 -13.43 8.12
C ILE A 259 -13.34 -12.63 8.15
N ARG A 260 -12.52 -12.87 9.16
CA ARG A 260 -11.22 -12.22 9.33
C ARG A 260 -10.16 -13.23 9.76
N GLN A 261 -8.99 -13.09 9.17
CA GLN A 261 -7.82 -13.89 9.53
C GLN A 261 -6.60 -12.97 9.70
N LYS A 262 -5.64 -13.40 10.50
CA LYS A 262 -4.37 -12.69 10.65
C LYS A 262 -3.19 -13.64 10.77
N ILE A 263 -2.02 -13.12 10.43
CA ILE A 263 -0.74 -13.76 10.73
C ILE A 263 0.24 -12.71 11.25
N LEU A 264 0.95 -13.05 12.32
CA LEU A 264 2.16 -12.37 12.75
C LEU A 264 3.34 -13.27 12.39
N VAL A 265 4.16 -12.81 11.44
CA VAL A 265 5.30 -13.57 10.93
C VAL A 265 6.49 -13.34 11.83
N ILE A 266 6.92 -14.37 12.56
CA ILE A 266 8.04 -14.30 13.50
C ILE A 266 9.35 -14.21 12.72
N GLY A 267 10.16 -13.17 13.00
CA GLY A 267 11.37 -12.83 12.25
C GLY A 267 11.11 -12.00 11.00
N GLY A 268 9.85 -11.79 10.62
CA GLY A 268 9.46 -10.99 9.45
C GLY A 268 9.70 -9.50 9.68
N THR A 269 10.30 -8.84 8.69
CA THR A 269 10.49 -7.39 8.63
C THR A 269 9.41 -6.73 7.77
N HIS A 270 9.49 -5.41 7.59
CA HIS A 270 8.56 -4.68 6.72
C HIS A 270 8.50 -5.22 5.29
N ARG A 271 9.60 -5.77 4.77
CA ARG A 271 9.78 -6.03 3.33
C ARG A 271 10.00 -7.48 2.94
N ASN A 272 10.08 -8.42 3.89
CA ASN A 272 10.47 -9.80 3.59
C ASN A 272 9.44 -10.86 3.98
N LEU A 273 8.19 -10.51 4.24
CA LEU A 273 7.18 -11.49 4.65
C LEU A 273 7.01 -12.62 3.63
N TYR A 274 7.19 -12.31 2.35
CA TYR A 274 7.11 -13.30 1.27
C TYR A 274 8.23 -14.36 1.33
N ASP A 275 9.30 -14.17 2.09
CA ASP A 275 10.36 -15.19 2.29
C ASP A 275 9.90 -16.33 3.21
N PHE A 276 8.84 -16.11 4.00
CA PHE A 276 8.35 -17.04 5.01
C PHE A 276 7.26 -17.95 4.42
N PRO A 277 7.47 -19.31 4.44
CA PRO A 277 6.50 -20.26 3.92
C PRO A 277 5.12 -20.13 4.57
N GLU A 278 5.05 -19.95 5.89
CA GLU A 278 3.81 -19.80 6.64
C GLU A 278 2.98 -18.60 6.18
N TYR A 279 3.63 -17.49 5.81
CA TYR A 279 2.95 -16.34 5.25
C TYR A 279 2.34 -16.66 3.89
N ARG A 280 3.11 -17.27 2.99
CA ARG A 280 2.64 -17.65 1.66
C ARG A 280 1.46 -18.63 1.73
N ILE A 281 1.57 -19.65 2.59
CA ILE A 281 0.51 -20.63 2.81
C ILE A 281 -0.75 -19.97 3.35
N ALA A 282 -0.62 -19.11 4.37
CA ALA A 282 -1.76 -18.47 4.99
C ALA A 282 -2.51 -17.54 4.01
N VAL A 283 -1.77 -16.72 3.23
CA VAL A 283 -2.35 -15.82 2.24
C VAL A 283 -3.03 -16.58 1.10
N THR A 284 -2.33 -17.57 0.52
CA THR A 284 -2.90 -18.36 -0.59
C THR A 284 -4.08 -19.22 -0.14
N GLY A 285 -4.02 -19.79 1.06
CA GLY A 285 -5.11 -20.54 1.66
C GLY A 285 -6.36 -19.68 1.87
N PHE A 286 -6.19 -18.49 2.44
CA PHE A 286 -7.26 -17.52 2.60
C PHE A 286 -7.91 -17.14 1.26
N LEU A 287 -7.13 -16.75 0.27
CA LEU A 287 -7.66 -16.39 -1.05
C LEU A 287 -8.35 -17.55 -1.74
N SER A 288 -7.74 -18.74 -1.74
CA SER A 288 -8.33 -19.95 -2.35
C SER A 288 -9.69 -20.30 -1.74
N GLN A 289 -9.85 -20.18 -0.43
CA GLN A 289 -11.10 -20.42 0.26
C GLN A 289 -12.23 -19.49 -0.24
N HIS A 290 -11.91 -18.21 -0.50
CA HIS A 290 -12.94 -17.23 -0.90
C HIS A 290 -13.25 -17.21 -2.40
N PHE A 291 -12.46 -17.94 -3.19
CA PHE A 291 -12.78 -18.19 -4.60
C PHE A 291 -13.22 -19.62 -4.90
N ASN A 292 -13.49 -20.43 -3.87
CA ASN A 292 -13.83 -21.85 -3.99
C ASN A 292 -12.82 -22.62 -4.87
N LYS A 293 -11.53 -22.26 -4.73
CA LYS A 293 -10.45 -22.78 -5.56
C LYS A 293 -9.65 -23.82 -4.78
N PRO A 294 -9.34 -25.01 -5.36
CA PRO A 294 -8.46 -25.95 -4.68
C PRO A 294 -7.07 -25.33 -4.47
N ILE A 295 -6.52 -25.48 -3.28
CA ILE A 295 -5.18 -25.03 -2.95
C ILE A 295 -4.18 -25.83 -3.79
N ARG A 296 -3.52 -25.19 -4.77
CA ARG A 296 -2.36 -25.77 -5.42
C ARG A 296 -1.19 -25.75 -4.44
N LYS A 297 -0.40 -26.82 -4.37
CA LYS A 297 0.82 -26.83 -3.56
C LYS A 297 1.73 -25.70 -4.03
N VAL A 298 1.94 -24.70 -3.19
CA VAL A 298 2.91 -23.63 -3.45
C VAL A 298 4.31 -24.20 -3.23
N SER A 299 5.23 -23.99 -4.18
CA SER A 299 6.63 -24.42 -4.01
C SER A 299 7.26 -23.66 -2.84
N TYR A 300 8.01 -24.37 -2.00
CA TYR A 300 8.63 -23.80 -0.80
C TYR A 300 10.06 -23.27 -1.05
N GLU A 301 10.50 -23.23 -2.30
CA GLU A 301 11.82 -22.70 -2.62
C GLU A 301 11.89 -21.20 -2.32
N LYS A 302 13.01 -20.75 -1.73
CA LYS A 302 13.27 -19.33 -1.54
C LYS A 302 13.24 -18.64 -2.90
N VAL A 303 12.48 -17.57 -2.99
CA VAL A 303 12.57 -16.64 -4.12
C VAL A 303 13.90 -15.91 -3.99
N VAL A 304 14.88 -16.24 -4.81
CA VAL A 304 16.25 -15.66 -4.83
C VAL A 304 16.23 -14.24 -5.36
#